data_9277b333063ca0328abbeb7d2ceea2e3
#
_entry.id   9277b333063ca0328abbeb7d2ceea2e3
#
_cell.length_a   1.000
_cell.length_b   1.000
_cell.length_c   1.000
_cell.angle_alpha   90.00
_cell.angle_beta   90.00
_cell.angle_gamma   90.00
#
_symmetry.space_group_name_H-M   'P 1'
#
loop_
_entity.id
_entity.type
_entity.pdbx_description
1 polymer ?
#
loop_
_entity_poly.entity_id
_entity_poly.type
_entity_poly.pdbx_seq_one_letter_code
_entity_poly.pdbx_strand_id
1 'polypeptide(L)'
;MKYNQKKKKENIEIFLFIMVMAVFAAVLGVMSLGEKMQPVNQIRKISSGWYYYDNGKRTEVTLPDTIQAEKGEELILYNDGITDLDAGKVVTTRGAQYDLKIWLGDRPIYEYQDTTFVRNTQMKSKLECVGEIPTDMQNEPLKLVYSNPHHGKYVLTSVYIGTGSAVIALHLQNSGIVIGIALCFLVLSVISLLITVYLKYRQMPDARFRDVALFLMICAVWLITDSSAIQTYSSCLLYTSDAADE
;
A
#
# COMPACT_ATOMS: atom_id res chain seq x y z
N MET A 1 -44.90 -28.22 17.52
CA MET A 1 -44.29 -26.88 17.57
C MET A 1 -42.76 -26.88 17.48
N LYS A 2 -42.04 -27.69 18.24
CA LYS A 2 -40.57 -27.81 18.24
C LYS A 2 -39.95 -28.22 16.86
N TYR A 3 -40.58 -29.08 16.08
CA TYR A 3 -40.11 -29.54 14.76
C TYR A 3 -40.04 -28.40 13.73
N ASN A 4 -41.05 -27.55 13.67
CA ASN A 4 -41.08 -26.37 12.76
C ASN A 4 -40.02 -25.33 13.10
N GLN A 5 -39.68 -25.17 14.39
CA GLN A 5 -38.59 -24.26 14.78
C GLN A 5 -37.23 -24.82 14.40
N LYS A 6 -36.97 -26.10 14.49
CA LYS A 6 -35.72 -26.73 14.07
C LYS A 6 -35.50 -26.60 12.58
N LYS A 7 -36.50 -26.90 11.74
CA LYS A 7 -36.42 -26.76 10.28
C LYS A 7 -36.22 -25.30 9.85
N LYS A 8 -36.79 -24.35 10.57
CA LYS A 8 -36.62 -22.93 10.28
C LYS A 8 -35.20 -22.43 10.63
N LYS A 9 -34.59 -22.98 11.68
CA LYS A 9 -33.21 -22.70 12.06
C LYS A 9 -32.22 -23.25 11.04
N GLU A 10 -32.39 -24.49 10.58
CA GLU A 10 -31.57 -25.12 9.55
C GLU A 10 -31.63 -24.33 8.21
N ASN A 11 -32.81 -23.86 7.80
CA ASN A 11 -32.96 -23.04 6.60
C ASN A 11 -32.22 -21.68 6.73
N ILE A 12 -32.19 -21.07 7.90
CA ILE A 12 -31.46 -19.81 8.14
C ILE A 12 -29.94 -20.08 8.06
N GLU A 13 -29.46 -21.15 8.64
CA GLU A 13 -28.03 -21.52 8.60
C GLU A 13 -27.58 -21.78 7.15
N ILE A 14 -28.37 -22.51 6.36
CA ILE A 14 -28.09 -22.77 4.94
C ILE A 14 -28.11 -21.46 4.14
N PHE A 15 -29.10 -20.60 4.36
CA PHE A 15 -29.18 -19.30 3.68
C PHE A 15 -27.96 -18.41 3.98
N LEU A 16 -27.53 -18.34 5.24
CA LEU A 16 -26.33 -17.62 5.67
C LEU A 16 -25.08 -18.19 5.00
N PHE A 17 -24.95 -19.51 4.96
CA PHE A 17 -23.81 -20.15 4.30
C PHE A 17 -23.75 -19.82 2.79
N ILE A 18 -24.90 -19.90 2.09
CA ILE A 18 -24.97 -19.57 0.66
C ILE A 18 -24.61 -18.09 0.44
N MET A 19 -25.07 -17.18 1.31
CA MET A 19 -24.78 -15.75 1.22
C MET A 19 -23.31 -15.45 1.41
N VAL A 20 -22.64 -16.09 2.38
CA VAL A 20 -21.19 -15.98 2.61
C VAL A 20 -20.43 -16.46 1.38
N MET A 21 -20.82 -17.61 0.82
CA MET A 21 -20.19 -18.16 -0.39
C MET A 21 -20.38 -17.26 -1.60
N ALA A 22 -21.55 -16.63 -1.75
CA ALA A 22 -21.82 -15.68 -2.83
C ALA A 22 -20.96 -14.41 -2.73
N VAL A 23 -20.79 -13.87 -1.51
CA VAL A 23 -19.91 -12.73 -1.26
C VAL A 23 -18.45 -13.09 -1.57
N PHE A 24 -18.00 -14.25 -1.13
CA PHE A 24 -16.65 -14.73 -1.42
C PHE A 24 -16.40 -14.91 -2.91
N ALA A 25 -17.35 -15.50 -3.64
CA ALA A 25 -17.28 -15.65 -5.08
C ALA A 25 -17.28 -14.29 -5.82
N ALA A 26 -18.08 -13.32 -5.35
CA ALA A 26 -18.10 -11.98 -5.91
C ALA A 26 -16.75 -11.25 -5.73
N VAL A 27 -16.13 -11.39 -4.57
CA VAL A 27 -14.80 -10.80 -4.30
C VAL A 27 -13.74 -11.45 -5.19
N LEU A 28 -13.73 -12.79 -5.31
CA LEU A 28 -12.82 -13.48 -6.22
C LEU A 28 -13.03 -13.04 -7.69
N GLY A 29 -14.28 -12.80 -8.09
CA GLY A 29 -14.62 -12.27 -9.40
C GLY A 29 -14.04 -10.86 -9.65
N VAL A 30 -14.17 -9.95 -8.67
CA VAL A 30 -13.59 -8.60 -8.74
C VAL A 30 -12.07 -8.65 -8.81
N MET A 31 -11.44 -9.54 -8.04
CA MET A 31 -9.98 -9.72 -8.07
C MET A 31 -9.49 -10.22 -9.43
N SER A 32 -10.18 -11.19 -10.02
CA SER A 32 -9.87 -11.72 -11.36
C SER A 32 -10.05 -10.67 -12.47
N LEU A 33 -10.98 -9.72 -12.32
CA LEU A 33 -11.14 -8.59 -13.23
C LEU A 33 -10.00 -7.58 -13.09
N GLY A 34 -9.50 -7.34 -11.87
CA GLY A 34 -8.38 -6.45 -11.60
C GLY A 34 -7.08 -6.90 -12.28
N GLU A 35 -6.82 -8.20 -12.37
CA GLU A 35 -5.66 -8.74 -13.10
C GLU A 35 -5.68 -8.44 -14.61
N LYS A 36 -6.87 -8.29 -15.21
CA LYS A 36 -7.03 -8.00 -16.64
C LYS A 36 -6.89 -6.52 -17.00
N MET A 37 -6.89 -5.63 -16.04
CA MET A 37 -6.80 -4.17 -16.24
C MET A 37 -5.36 -3.64 -16.27
N GLN A 38 -4.37 -4.45 -16.67
CA GLN A 38 -2.98 -4.02 -16.68
C GLN A 38 -2.66 -3.03 -17.82
N PRO A 39 -2.26 -1.83 -17.53
CA PRO A 39 -1.45 -1.03 -18.45
C PRO A 39 0.03 -1.44 -18.33
N VAL A 40 0.36 -2.69 -18.67
CA VAL A 40 1.71 -3.28 -18.54
C VAL A 40 2.78 -2.46 -19.29
N ASN A 41 2.39 -1.69 -20.30
CA ASN A 41 3.33 -0.94 -21.15
C ASN A 41 3.72 0.46 -20.63
N GLN A 42 3.19 0.90 -19.49
CA GLN A 42 3.43 2.26 -18.97
C GLN A 42 4.24 2.31 -17.68
N ILE A 43 4.62 1.17 -17.14
CA ILE A 43 5.49 1.06 -15.96
C ILE A 43 6.74 0.27 -16.30
N ARG A 44 7.89 0.84 -15.98
CA ARG A 44 9.19 0.19 -16.08
C ARG A 44 9.75 -0.04 -14.69
N LYS A 45 10.06 -1.30 -14.37
CA LYS A 45 10.81 -1.66 -13.17
C LYS A 45 12.29 -1.46 -13.43
N ILE A 46 12.99 -0.73 -12.57
CA ILE A 46 14.42 -0.49 -12.63
C ILE A 46 15.11 -1.29 -11.56
N SER A 47 15.60 -2.46 -11.95
CA SER A 47 16.28 -3.39 -11.03
C SER A 47 17.78 -3.30 -11.10
N SER A 48 18.37 -2.94 -12.25
CA SER A 48 19.81 -2.92 -12.51
C SER A 48 20.36 -1.51 -12.78
N GLY A 49 21.66 -1.38 -12.79
CA GLY A 49 22.36 -0.12 -13.02
C GLY A 49 22.51 0.73 -11.75
N TRP A 50 22.10 0.21 -10.60
CA TRP A 50 22.29 0.85 -9.32
C TRP A 50 23.68 0.59 -8.76
N TYR A 51 24.27 1.60 -8.11
CA TYR A 51 25.54 1.47 -7.40
C TYR A 51 25.58 2.41 -6.20
N TYR A 52 26.46 2.11 -5.27
CA TYR A 52 26.80 2.96 -4.14
C TYR A 52 28.31 2.93 -3.91
N TYR A 53 28.79 3.84 -3.10
CA TYR A 53 30.21 3.87 -2.71
C TYR A 53 30.37 3.29 -1.32
N ASP A 54 31.13 2.21 -1.24
CA ASP A 54 31.58 1.58 0.02
C ASP A 54 33.06 1.88 0.20
N ASN A 55 33.42 2.66 1.21
CA ASN A 55 34.81 3.11 1.46
C ASN A 55 35.49 3.69 0.20
N GLY A 56 34.76 4.46 -0.59
CA GLY A 56 35.27 5.06 -1.83
C GLY A 56 35.31 4.13 -3.04
N LYS A 57 34.92 2.87 -2.89
CA LYS A 57 34.84 1.89 -3.99
C LYS A 57 33.39 1.80 -4.50
N ARG A 58 33.24 1.94 -5.83
CA ARG A 58 31.95 1.74 -6.49
C ARG A 58 31.55 0.26 -6.41
N THR A 59 30.39 -0.01 -5.78
CA THR A 59 29.80 -1.35 -5.63
C THR A 59 28.44 -1.37 -6.34
N GLU A 60 28.25 -2.27 -7.29
CA GLU A 60 27.00 -2.44 -8.01
C GLU A 60 26.00 -3.24 -7.18
N VAL A 61 24.72 -2.89 -7.30
CA VAL A 61 23.63 -3.54 -6.60
C VAL A 61 22.43 -3.72 -7.52
N THR A 62 21.71 -4.83 -7.36
CA THR A 62 20.48 -5.12 -8.11
C THR A 62 19.28 -5.10 -7.15
N LEU A 63 18.29 -4.26 -7.43
CA LEU A 63 17.10 -4.13 -6.58
C LEU A 63 16.04 -5.21 -6.90
N PRO A 64 15.38 -5.77 -5.87
CA PRO A 64 15.50 -5.47 -4.43
C PRO A 64 16.70 -6.14 -3.77
N ASP A 65 17.29 -5.51 -2.74
CA ASP A 65 18.45 -6.04 -1.99
C ASP A 65 18.42 -5.54 -0.53
N THR A 66 19.36 -6.03 0.26
CA THR A 66 19.56 -5.56 1.64
C THR A 66 21.02 -5.22 1.86
N ILE A 67 21.30 -3.96 2.15
CA ILE A 67 22.64 -3.45 2.41
C ILE A 67 22.82 -3.18 3.90
N GLN A 68 24.00 -3.50 4.41
CA GLN A 68 24.38 -3.21 5.77
C GLN A 68 25.46 -2.13 5.72
N ALA A 69 25.14 -0.96 6.31
CA ALA A 69 26.03 0.17 6.51
C ALA A 69 26.31 0.34 8.00
N GLU A 70 27.16 1.28 8.38
CA GLU A 70 27.34 1.63 9.78
C GLU A 70 26.09 2.30 10.36
N LYS A 71 25.93 2.21 11.68
CA LYS A 71 24.79 2.81 12.36
C LYS A 71 24.82 4.33 12.22
N GLY A 72 23.75 4.89 11.66
CA GLY A 72 23.62 6.33 11.43
C GLY A 72 24.28 6.83 10.16
N GLU A 73 24.92 5.95 9.39
CA GLU A 73 25.45 6.27 8.06
C GLU A 73 24.33 6.37 7.02
N GLU A 74 24.40 7.36 6.15
CA GLU A 74 23.49 7.49 5.01
C GLU A 74 23.93 6.58 3.86
N LEU A 75 23.00 5.79 3.35
CA LEU A 75 23.21 5.00 2.15
C LEU A 75 22.70 5.77 0.93
N ILE A 76 23.59 6.06 -0.02
CA ILE A 76 23.26 6.77 -1.24
C ILE A 76 23.38 5.82 -2.43
N LEU A 77 22.27 5.57 -3.11
CA LEU A 77 22.25 4.82 -4.36
C LEU A 77 22.18 5.77 -5.55
N TYR A 78 22.95 5.47 -6.57
CA TYR A 78 23.01 6.21 -7.83
C TYR A 78 22.59 5.30 -8.98
N ASN A 79 21.93 5.89 -9.98
CA ASN A 79 21.68 5.25 -11.27
C ASN A 79 21.82 6.26 -12.40
N ASP A 80 22.91 6.12 -13.16
CA ASP A 80 23.23 7.01 -14.29
C ASP A 80 22.66 6.48 -15.63
N GLY A 81 22.11 5.26 -15.63
CA GLY A 81 21.70 4.55 -16.84
C GLY A 81 20.22 4.76 -17.24
N ILE A 82 19.51 5.64 -16.55
CA ILE A 82 18.08 5.88 -16.85
C ILE A 82 17.96 7.00 -17.85
N THR A 83 17.83 6.65 -19.12
CA THR A 83 17.78 7.61 -20.25
C THR A 83 16.38 8.06 -20.64
N ASP A 84 15.32 7.40 -20.12
CA ASP A 84 13.92 7.65 -20.51
C ASP A 84 13.11 8.36 -19.42
N LEU A 85 13.73 9.34 -18.76
CA LEU A 85 13.04 10.19 -17.79
C LEU A 85 12.28 11.30 -18.52
N ASP A 86 11.12 10.96 -19.09
CA ASP A 86 10.26 11.97 -19.72
C ASP A 86 9.52 12.78 -18.65
N ALA A 87 9.28 14.04 -18.93
CA ALA A 87 8.46 14.92 -18.11
C ALA A 87 7.05 14.35 -17.86
N GLY A 88 6.55 14.53 -16.64
CA GLY A 88 5.25 14.01 -16.23
C GLY A 88 5.24 12.51 -15.91
N LYS A 89 6.38 11.81 -16.00
CA LYS A 89 6.55 10.50 -15.41
C LYS A 89 6.81 10.62 -13.91
N VAL A 90 6.53 9.55 -13.21
CA VAL A 90 6.65 9.46 -11.77
C VAL A 90 7.61 8.33 -11.41
N VAL A 91 8.53 8.62 -10.49
CA VAL A 91 9.39 7.63 -9.85
C VAL A 91 8.72 7.17 -8.58
N THR A 92 8.56 5.87 -8.38
CA THR A 92 8.01 5.34 -7.14
C THR A 92 8.87 4.20 -6.59
N THR A 93 9.00 4.22 -5.28
CA THR A 93 9.66 3.15 -4.51
C THR A 93 9.05 3.10 -3.11
N ARG A 94 9.29 2.02 -2.38
CA ARG A 94 8.76 1.84 -1.04
C ARG A 94 9.83 2.13 0.01
N GLY A 95 9.55 3.06 0.91
CA GLY A 95 10.33 3.29 2.12
C GLY A 95 9.85 2.39 3.26
N ALA A 96 10.77 1.86 4.06
CA ALA A 96 10.42 1.09 5.26
C ALA A 96 11.47 1.30 6.36
N GLN A 97 11.06 1.86 7.47
CA GLN A 97 11.88 2.05 8.68
C GLN A 97 13.08 3.01 8.52
N TYR A 98 13.11 3.84 7.47
CA TYR A 98 14.15 4.85 7.24
C TYR A 98 13.56 6.07 6.54
N ASP A 99 14.27 7.19 6.60
CA ASP A 99 13.96 8.36 5.80
C ASP A 99 14.45 8.13 4.37
N LEU A 100 13.68 8.57 3.39
CA LEU A 100 14.00 8.42 1.99
C LEU A 100 13.84 9.76 1.28
N LYS A 101 14.89 10.15 0.56
CA LYS A 101 14.86 11.27 -0.38
C LYS A 101 15.16 10.76 -1.78
N ILE A 102 14.39 11.24 -2.75
CA ILE A 102 14.61 10.97 -4.17
C ILE A 102 15.10 12.25 -4.82
N TRP A 103 16.26 12.20 -5.43
CA TRP A 103 16.88 13.31 -6.12
C TRP A 103 17.00 13.01 -7.60
N LEU A 104 16.80 14.03 -8.41
CA LEU A 104 17.09 14.01 -9.84
C LEU A 104 18.15 15.07 -10.09
N GLY A 105 19.36 14.63 -10.46
CA GLY A 105 20.54 15.53 -10.44
C GLY A 105 20.74 16.12 -9.04
N ASP A 106 20.71 17.43 -8.95
CA ASP A 106 20.90 18.17 -7.69
C ASP A 106 19.59 18.66 -7.04
N ARG A 107 18.42 18.28 -7.60
CA ARG A 107 17.11 18.70 -7.09
C ARG A 107 16.37 17.57 -6.42
N PRO A 108 15.88 17.72 -5.18
CA PRO A 108 15.00 16.74 -4.55
C PRO A 108 13.63 16.77 -5.25
N ILE A 109 13.15 15.62 -5.71
CA ILE A 109 11.81 15.45 -6.28
C ILE A 109 10.86 14.79 -5.28
N TYR A 110 11.40 14.22 -4.20
CA TYR A 110 10.65 13.68 -3.09
C TYR A 110 11.50 13.68 -1.82
N GLU A 111 10.92 14.15 -0.74
CA GLU A 111 11.56 14.12 0.58
C GLU A 111 10.54 13.63 1.62
N TYR A 112 10.86 12.52 2.27
CA TYR A 112 10.13 12.04 3.43
C TYR A 112 11.04 12.08 4.65
N GLN A 113 10.69 12.96 5.58
CA GLN A 113 11.25 13.00 6.92
C GLN A 113 10.13 12.72 7.90
N ASP A 114 10.30 11.70 8.72
CA ASP A 114 9.40 11.46 9.84
C ASP A 114 9.74 12.48 10.95
N THR A 115 9.22 13.68 10.79
CA THR A 115 9.43 14.79 11.74
C THR A 115 8.48 14.75 12.92
N THR A 116 7.49 13.84 12.93
CA THR A 116 6.36 14.03 13.81
C THR A 116 5.82 12.78 14.48
N PHE A 117 5.32 13.03 15.61
CA PHE A 117 4.21 12.48 16.36
C PHE A 117 4.44 11.37 17.34
N VAL A 118 5.47 10.59 17.30
CA VAL A 118 5.65 9.64 18.39
C VAL A 118 7.03 9.80 19.03
N ARG A 119 7.02 10.62 20.03
CA ARG A 119 8.10 10.78 21.01
C ARG A 119 8.60 9.38 21.39
N ASN A 120 9.77 8.97 20.86
CA ASN A 120 10.42 7.69 21.18
C ASN A 120 10.04 6.44 20.36
N THR A 121 9.41 6.52 19.22
CA THR A 121 9.21 5.31 18.40
C THR A 121 10.40 5.08 17.47
N GLN A 122 11.05 3.96 17.67
CA GLN A 122 12.12 3.44 16.80
C GLN A 122 11.56 2.82 15.50
N MET A 123 10.24 2.79 15.33
CA MET A 123 9.58 2.20 14.17
C MET A 123 9.01 3.30 13.28
N LYS A 124 9.54 3.40 12.07
CA LYS A 124 8.97 4.21 11.00
C LYS A 124 7.97 3.38 10.19
N SER A 125 6.90 4.02 9.73
CA SER A 125 5.89 3.36 8.89
C SER A 125 6.47 2.97 7.54
N LYS A 126 5.85 1.98 6.91
CA LYS A 126 6.06 1.72 5.48
C LYS A 126 5.37 2.84 4.71
N LEU A 127 6.08 3.46 3.79
CA LEU A 127 5.55 4.54 2.95
C LEU A 127 5.82 4.25 1.48
N GLU A 128 4.85 4.54 0.64
CA GLU A 128 5.04 4.59 -0.80
C GLU A 128 5.52 6.00 -1.16
N CYS A 129 6.76 6.08 -1.65
CA CYS A 129 7.39 7.32 -2.03
C CYS A 129 7.16 7.56 -3.51
N VAL A 130 6.59 8.71 -3.85
CA VAL A 130 6.19 9.05 -5.22
C VAL A 130 6.74 10.43 -5.55
N GLY A 131 7.71 10.50 -6.46
CA GLY A 131 8.33 11.76 -6.94
C GLY A 131 7.98 12.00 -8.39
N GLU A 132 7.49 13.18 -8.73
CA GLU A 132 7.22 13.59 -10.11
C GLU A 132 8.49 14.11 -10.76
N ILE A 133 8.71 13.74 -12.03
CA ILE A 133 9.85 14.20 -12.81
C ILE A 133 9.51 15.54 -13.44
N PRO A 134 10.21 16.63 -13.05
CA PRO A 134 9.98 17.96 -13.60
C PRO A 134 10.31 18.03 -15.10
N THR A 135 9.63 18.94 -15.80
CA THR A 135 9.79 19.11 -17.24
C THR A 135 11.17 19.63 -17.68
N ASP A 136 11.87 20.28 -16.76
CA ASP A 136 13.17 20.91 -16.97
C ASP A 136 14.37 20.00 -16.64
N MET A 137 14.14 18.78 -16.12
CA MET A 137 15.18 17.88 -15.61
C MET A 137 15.16 16.51 -16.31
N GLN A 138 15.18 16.51 -17.63
CA GLN A 138 15.25 15.27 -18.40
C GLN A 138 16.68 14.73 -18.44
N ASN A 139 16.83 13.41 -18.29
CA ASN A 139 18.12 12.67 -18.37
C ASN A 139 19.14 12.98 -17.26
N GLU A 140 18.72 13.56 -16.15
CA GLU A 140 19.57 13.70 -15.00
C GLU A 140 19.71 12.37 -14.23
N PRO A 141 20.83 12.11 -13.53
CA PRO A 141 21.02 10.89 -12.75
C PRO A 141 20.03 10.81 -11.59
N LEU A 142 19.43 9.63 -11.41
CA LEU A 142 18.56 9.38 -10.29
C LEU A 142 19.37 8.97 -9.06
N LYS A 143 19.09 9.62 -7.92
CA LYS A 143 19.77 9.37 -6.66
C LYS A 143 18.75 9.10 -5.56
N LEU A 144 18.94 8.02 -4.82
CA LEU A 144 18.12 7.66 -3.67
C LEU A 144 18.97 7.75 -2.42
N VAL A 145 18.55 8.56 -1.46
CA VAL A 145 19.25 8.76 -0.18
C VAL A 145 18.42 8.14 0.92
N TYR A 146 18.97 7.15 1.58
CA TYR A 146 18.37 6.45 2.72
C TYR A 146 19.11 6.85 3.98
N SER A 147 18.38 7.26 5.01
CA SER A 147 18.98 7.58 6.31
C SER A 147 18.18 6.98 7.47
N ASN A 148 18.88 6.46 8.46
CA ASN A 148 18.31 6.00 9.71
C ASN A 148 19.31 6.15 10.85
N PRO A 149 19.06 7.05 11.82
CA PRO A 149 19.99 7.30 12.92
C PRO A 149 20.11 6.12 13.90
N HIS A 150 19.19 5.16 13.84
CA HIS A 150 19.10 4.07 14.81
C HIS A 150 19.59 2.73 14.30
N HIS A 151 19.57 2.50 13.00
CA HIS A 151 19.92 1.24 12.36
C HIS A 151 20.84 1.47 11.15
N GLY A 152 21.70 0.50 10.85
CA GLY A 152 22.53 0.48 9.65
C GLY A 152 22.05 -0.52 8.59
N LYS A 153 20.88 -1.16 8.79
CA LYS A 153 20.34 -2.13 7.83
C LYS A 153 19.28 -1.47 6.96
N TYR A 154 19.54 -1.41 5.65
CA TYR A 154 18.63 -0.86 4.65
C TYR A 154 18.06 -1.97 3.76
N VAL A 155 16.74 -2.15 3.80
CA VAL A 155 16.00 -3.06 2.91
C VAL A 155 15.56 -2.29 1.68
N LEU A 156 16.31 -2.40 0.61
CA LEU A 156 16.07 -1.70 -0.64
C LEU A 156 14.94 -2.38 -1.41
N THR A 157 13.96 -1.62 -1.80
CA THR A 157 12.82 -2.11 -2.58
C THR A 157 13.00 -1.82 -4.07
N SER A 158 12.15 -2.43 -4.90
CA SER A 158 12.15 -2.15 -6.33
C SER A 158 11.74 -0.71 -6.62
N VAL A 159 12.41 -0.09 -7.59
CA VAL A 159 12.07 1.23 -8.11
C VAL A 159 11.29 1.08 -9.41
N TYR A 160 10.24 1.86 -9.56
CA TYR A 160 9.41 1.87 -10.75
C TYR A 160 9.32 3.29 -11.33
N ILE A 161 9.28 3.38 -12.64
CA ILE A 161 9.05 4.64 -13.36
C ILE A 161 7.89 4.44 -14.33
N GLY A 162 6.96 5.38 -14.35
CA GLY A 162 5.79 5.30 -15.22
C GLY A 162 4.92 6.54 -15.13
N THR A 163 3.77 6.50 -15.79
CA THR A 163 2.77 7.57 -15.64
C THR A 163 2.10 7.47 -14.26
N GLY A 164 1.62 8.59 -13.72
CA GLY A 164 0.97 8.60 -12.41
C GLY A 164 -0.21 7.64 -12.32
N SER A 165 -1.03 7.54 -13.39
CA SER A 165 -2.14 6.58 -13.47
C SER A 165 -1.68 5.12 -13.43
N ALA A 166 -0.57 4.81 -14.08
CA ALA A 166 -0.01 3.46 -14.09
C ALA A 166 0.58 3.09 -12.72
N VAL A 167 1.20 4.04 -12.01
CA VAL A 167 1.69 3.85 -10.64
C VAL A 167 0.53 3.58 -9.68
N ILE A 168 -0.56 4.35 -9.76
CA ILE A 168 -1.77 4.09 -8.96
C ILE A 168 -2.34 2.69 -9.25
N ALA A 169 -2.42 2.29 -10.52
CA ALA A 169 -2.88 0.97 -10.92
C ALA A 169 -1.98 -0.14 -10.34
N LEU A 170 -0.65 0.04 -10.33
CA LEU A 170 0.30 -0.91 -9.72
C LEU A 170 0.04 -1.05 -8.22
N HIS A 171 -0.14 0.06 -7.51
CA HIS A 171 -0.39 0.02 -6.06
C HIS A 171 -1.76 -0.59 -5.73
N LEU A 172 -2.79 -0.30 -6.53
CA LEU A 172 -4.10 -0.94 -6.42
C LEU A 172 -4.02 -2.45 -6.66
N GLN A 173 -3.26 -2.88 -7.66
CA GLN A 173 -3.05 -4.30 -7.94
C GLN A 173 -2.33 -5.00 -6.80
N ASN A 174 -1.26 -4.41 -6.28
CA ASN A 174 -0.50 -4.95 -5.16
C ASN A 174 -1.33 -5.02 -3.85
N SER A 175 -2.26 -4.09 -3.67
CA SER A 175 -3.17 -4.03 -2.52
C SER A 175 -4.50 -4.76 -2.75
N GLY A 176 -4.78 -5.23 -3.96
CA GLY A 176 -6.08 -5.76 -4.36
C GLY A 176 -6.60 -6.89 -3.47
N ILE A 177 -5.72 -7.82 -3.08
CA ILE A 177 -6.06 -8.93 -2.18
C ILE A 177 -6.50 -8.39 -0.81
N VAL A 178 -5.75 -7.44 -0.24
CA VAL A 178 -6.03 -6.86 1.08
C VAL A 178 -7.35 -6.09 1.04
N ILE A 179 -7.56 -5.29 0.01
CA ILE A 179 -8.81 -4.54 -0.21
C ILE A 179 -9.99 -5.50 -0.40
N GLY A 180 -9.80 -6.58 -1.15
CA GLY A 180 -10.81 -7.62 -1.34
C GLY A 180 -11.23 -8.27 -0.04
N ILE A 181 -10.28 -8.65 0.83
CA ILE A 181 -10.56 -9.21 2.16
C ILE A 181 -11.28 -8.18 3.04
N ALA A 182 -10.86 -6.92 3.01
CA ALA A 182 -11.50 -5.86 3.78
C ALA A 182 -12.96 -5.64 3.36
N LEU A 183 -13.25 -5.65 2.07
CA LEU A 183 -14.61 -5.58 1.53
C LEU A 183 -15.46 -6.78 1.97
N CYS A 184 -14.91 -8.01 1.97
CA CYS A 184 -15.58 -9.18 2.53
C CYS A 184 -15.97 -8.95 4.01
N PHE A 185 -15.05 -8.45 4.82
CA PHE A 185 -15.30 -8.20 6.23
C PHE A 185 -16.39 -7.12 6.43
N LEU A 186 -16.40 -6.05 5.62
CA LEU A 186 -17.46 -5.05 5.65
C LEU A 186 -18.84 -5.65 5.32
N VAL A 187 -18.92 -6.44 4.27
CA VAL A 187 -20.19 -7.08 3.88
C VAL A 187 -20.66 -8.04 4.99
N LEU A 188 -19.79 -8.88 5.53
CA LEU A 188 -20.11 -9.80 6.63
C LEU A 188 -20.53 -9.04 7.90
N SER A 189 -19.90 -7.89 8.18
CA SER A 189 -20.28 -7.01 9.28
C SER A 189 -21.72 -6.48 9.10
N VAL A 190 -22.05 -5.96 7.92
CA VAL A 190 -23.42 -5.47 7.62
C VAL A 190 -24.44 -6.60 7.76
N ILE A 191 -24.15 -7.79 7.23
CA ILE A 191 -25.02 -8.95 7.35
C ILE A 191 -25.25 -9.30 8.83
N SER A 192 -24.18 -9.34 9.63
CA SER A 192 -24.27 -9.64 11.09
C SER A 192 -25.12 -8.60 11.83
N LEU A 193 -25.02 -7.30 11.44
CA LEU A 193 -25.89 -6.25 11.98
C LEU A 193 -27.36 -6.45 11.61
N LEU A 194 -27.63 -6.78 10.35
CA LEU A 194 -29.01 -7.06 9.90
C LEU A 194 -29.61 -8.25 10.64
N ILE A 195 -28.84 -9.30 10.89
CA ILE A 195 -29.26 -10.45 11.67
C ILE A 195 -29.55 -10.01 13.12
N THR A 196 -28.71 -9.20 13.73
CA THR A 196 -28.93 -8.67 15.08
C THR A 196 -30.26 -7.90 15.17
N VAL A 197 -30.51 -7.01 14.20
CA VAL A 197 -31.78 -6.24 14.14
C VAL A 197 -32.99 -7.18 13.98
N TYR A 198 -32.87 -8.18 13.09
CA TYR A 198 -33.92 -9.17 12.88
C TYR A 198 -34.22 -9.99 14.14
N LEU A 199 -33.20 -10.49 14.83
CA LEU A 199 -33.34 -11.25 16.07
C LEU A 199 -33.99 -10.39 17.17
N LYS A 200 -33.59 -9.13 17.30
CA LYS A 200 -34.17 -8.17 18.24
C LYS A 200 -35.65 -7.93 17.94
N TYR A 201 -36.00 -7.73 16.65
CA TYR A 201 -37.39 -7.58 16.22
C TYR A 201 -38.24 -8.81 16.56
N ARG A 202 -37.66 -10.01 16.48
CA ARG A 202 -38.33 -11.28 16.79
C ARG A 202 -38.28 -11.64 18.28
N GLN A 203 -37.74 -10.78 19.15
CA GLN A 203 -37.56 -11.03 20.58
C GLN A 203 -36.82 -12.37 20.87
N MET A 204 -35.92 -12.75 19.98
CA MET A 204 -35.05 -13.94 20.13
C MET A 204 -33.81 -13.55 20.93
N PRO A 205 -33.20 -14.50 21.70
CA PRO A 205 -31.96 -14.25 22.42
C PRO A 205 -30.85 -13.81 21.46
N ASP A 206 -30.14 -12.74 21.81
CA ASP A 206 -29.04 -12.19 21.04
C ASP A 206 -27.85 -13.17 21.08
N ALA A 207 -27.47 -13.70 19.94
CA ALA A 207 -26.38 -14.66 19.77
C ALA A 207 -25.03 -13.97 19.48
N ARG A 208 -24.76 -12.80 20.09
CA ARG A 208 -23.50 -12.03 19.97
C ARG A 208 -23.13 -11.60 18.53
N PHE A 209 -24.07 -11.62 17.61
CA PHE A 209 -23.84 -11.18 16.23
C PHE A 209 -23.41 -9.71 16.14
N ARG A 210 -23.86 -8.87 17.08
CA ARG A 210 -23.43 -7.48 17.18
C ARG A 210 -21.94 -7.38 17.45
N ASP A 211 -21.40 -8.18 18.35
CA ASP A 211 -19.98 -8.11 18.72
C ASP A 211 -19.09 -8.61 17.57
N VAL A 212 -19.56 -9.66 16.86
CA VAL A 212 -18.91 -10.15 15.62
C VAL A 212 -18.94 -9.07 14.54
N ALA A 213 -20.05 -8.38 14.36
CA ALA A 213 -20.17 -7.30 13.38
C ALA A 213 -19.19 -6.15 13.65
N LEU A 214 -19.09 -5.71 14.90
CA LEU A 214 -18.15 -4.65 15.31
C LEU A 214 -16.70 -5.10 15.12
N PHE A 215 -16.37 -6.33 15.48
CA PHE A 215 -15.03 -6.88 15.26
C PHE A 215 -14.65 -6.90 13.79
N LEU A 216 -15.51 -7.43 12.91
CA LEU A 216 -15.28 -7.47 11.47
C LEU A 216 -15.14 -6.07 10.87
N MET A 217 -15.94 -5.11 11.33
CA MET A 217 -15.85 -3.72 10.88
C MET A 217 -14.50 -3.09 11.24
N ILE A 218 -14.04 -3.29 12.49
CA ILE A 218 -12.74 -2.78 12.94
C ILE A 218 -11.60 -3.42 12.14
N CYS A 219 -11.64 -4.74 11.92
CA CYS A 219 -10.66 -5.44 11.09
C CYS A 219 -10.64 -4.90 9.64
N ALA A 220 -11.81 -4.66 9.05
CA ALA A 220 -11.92 -4.11 7.70
C ALA A 220 -11.30 -2.71 7.61
N VAL A 221 -11.64 -1.81 8.54
CA VAL A 221 -11.06 -0.47 8.61
C VAL A 221 -9.55 -0.54 8.76
N TRP A 222 -9.06 -1.40 9.64
CA TRP A 222 -7.61 -1.57 9.84
C TRP A 222 -6.91 -2.05 8.56
N LEU A 223 -7.43 -3.07 7.88
CA LEU A 223 -6.87 -3.57 6.61
C LEU A 223 -6.86 -2.49 5.52
N ILE A 224 -7.93 -1.68 5.43
CA ILE A 224 -8.01 -0.60 4.46
C ILE A 224 -6.95 0.46 4.76
N THR A 225 -6.83 0.90 6.01
CA THR A 225 -5.85 1.93 6.41
C THR A 225 -4.40 1.48 6.29
N ASP A 226 -4.11 0.18 6.47
CA ASP A 226 -2.77 -0.39 6.26
C ASP A 226 -2.43 -0.64 4.78
N SER A 227 -3.39 -0.46 3.87
CA SER A 227 -3.16 -0.70 2.44
C SER A 227 -2.31 0.40 1.80
N SER A 228 -1.35 0.01 0.95
CA SER A 228 -0.51 0.95 0.19
C SER A 228 -1.30 1.86 -0.76
N ALA A 229 -2.48 1.42 -1.21
CA ALA A 229 -3.34 2.22 -2.08
C ALA A 229 -3.86 3.49 -1.38
N ILE A 230 -4.28 3.40 -0.11
CA ILE A 230 -4.73 4.58 0.64
C ILE A 230 -3.57 5.49 1.00
N GLN A 231 -2.42 4.91 1.37
CA GLN A 231 -1.22 5.70 1.64
C GLN A 231 -0.79 6.52 0.42
N THR A 232 -0.78 5.91 -0.78
CA THR A 232 -0.47 6.61 -2.03
C THR A 232 -1.48 7.71 -2.34
N TYR A 233 -2.78 7.44 -2.14
CA TYR A 233 -3.83 8.43 -2.37
C TYR A 233 -3.73 9.62 -1.41
N SER A 234 -3.46 9.37 -0.14
CA SER A 234 -3.25 10.42 0.86
C SER A 234 -2.02 11.27 0.56
N SER A 235 -0.91 10.66 0.15
CA SER A 235 0.31 11.38 -0.22
C SER A 235 0.10 12.24 -1.48
N CYS A 236 -0.64 11.73 -2.46
CA CYS A 236 -0.97 12.47 -3.68
C CYS A 236 -1.87 13.69 -3.40
N LEU A 237 -2.83 13.57 -2.49
CA LEU A 237 -3.70 14.69 -2.09
C LEU A 237 -2.95 15.80 -1.34
N LEU A 238 -2.00 15.44 -0.48
CA LEU A 238 -1.18 16.43 0.23
C LEU A 238 -0.31 17.22 -0.74
N TYR A 239 0.26 16.55 -1.76
CA TYR A 239 1.12 17.21 -2.75
C TYR A 239 0.35 18.16 -3.68
N THR A 240 -0.90 17.84 -4.03
CA THR A 240 -1.75 18.73 -4.84
C THR A 240 -2.27 19.94 -4.06
N SER A 241 -2.35 19.86 -2.73
CA SER A 241 -2.74 20.98 -1.88
C SER A 241 -1.62 22.03 -1.77
N ASP A 242 -0.37 21.59 -1.61
CA ASP A 242 0.78 22.51 -1.50
C ASP A 242 1.07 23.23 -2.84
N ALA A 243 0.80 22.57 -3.97
CA ALA A 243 0.99 23.18 -5.31
C ALA A 243 -0.12 24.19 -5.70
N ALA A 244 -1.22 24.24 -4.94
CA ALA A 244 -2.30 25.22 -5.18
C ALA A 244 -2.13 26.52 -4.39
N ASP A 245 -1.18 26.56 -3.45
CA ASP A 245 -0.90 27.73 -2.59
C ASP A 245 0.34 28.53 -3.04
N GLU A 246 1.01 28.16 -4.16
CA GLU A 246 2.03 28.93 -4.87
C GLU A 246 1.44 29.59 -6.15
#